data_70b3e688ecaa884559e65e313ed98215
#
_entry.id   70b3e688ecaa884559e65e313ed98215
#
_cell.length_a   1.000
_cell.length_b   1.000
_cell.length_c   1.000
_cell.angle_alpha   90.00
_cell.angle_beta   90.00
_cell.angle_gamma   90.00
#
_symmetry.space_group_name_H-M   'P 1'
#
loop_
_entity.id
_entity.type
_entity.pdbx_description
1 polymer ?
#
loop_
_entity_poly.entity_id
_entity_poly.type
_entity_poly.pdbx_seq_one_letter_code
_entity_poly.pdbx_strand_id
1 'polypeptide(L)'
;MRPAEGYLNKGALNNLFKRLKKNGAQLSYRKINKAQKKVYEVNITLFNAFKNTDYDKKGLYSLERYVSAHAIMFSIEGVPAVYFNSIFGKANDEYKYVISNNKRDLNRYKWNKVKLDRFLKDKKSKQKIYYDHITNLLKIRKKQKAFHPNGYMRCLFFGKKILAFKRVSLDKKQTIICFTNISSR
;
A
#
# COMPACT_ATOMS: atom_id res chain seq x y z
N MET A 1 -10.60 -5.42 3.18
CA MET A 1 -10.42 -6.30 1.99
C MET A 1 -11.69 -6.54 1.17
N ARG A 2 -12.77 -5.84 1.46
CA ARG A 2 -13.99 -5.90 0.60
C ARG A 2 -13.71 -5.65 -0.88
N PRO A 3 -12.79 -4.74 -1.26
CA PRO A 3 -12.52 -4.47 -2.68
C PRO A 3 -12.01 -5.68 -3.47
N ALA A 4 -11.42 -6.68 -2.82
CA ALA A 4 -10.96 -7.89 -3.50
C ALA A 4 -12.06 -8.95 -3.72
N GLU A 5 -13.21 -8.80 -3.04
CA GLU A 5 -14.37 -9.67 -3.23
C GLU A 5 -15.02 -9.35 -4.58
N GLY A 6 -15.26 -10.38 -5.39
CA GLY A 6 -15.80 -10.23 -6.74
C GLY A 6 -14.74 -10.09 -7.85
N TYR A 7 -13.51 -9.65 -7.50
CA TYR A 7 -12.39 -9.58 -8.46
C TYR A 7 -11.45 -10.79 -8.39
N LEU A 8 -11.36 -11.44 -7.24
CA LEU A 8 -10.54 -12.64 -7.05
C LEU A 8 -11.43 -13.86 -6.83
N ASN A 9 -11.10 -14.97 -7.48
CA ASN A 9 -11.73 -16.24 -7.16
C ASN A 9 -11.34 -16.71 -5.73
N LYS A 10 -12.08 -17.67 -5.20
CA LYS A 10 -11.91 -18.17 -3.82
C LYS A 10 -10.50 -18.68 -3.53
N GLY A 11 -9.87 -19.36 -4.49
CA GLY A 11 -8.50 -19.88 -4.37
C GLY A 11 -7.46 -18.76 -4.26
N ALA A 12 -7.52 -17.76 -5.17
CA ALA A 12 -6.63 -16.60 -5.17
C ALA A 12 -6.80 -15.77 -3.89
N LEU A 13 -8.03 -15.58 -3.41
CA LEU A 13 -8.31 -14.86 -2.17
C LEU A 13 -7.73 -15.60 -0.95
N ASN A 14 -7.89 -16.91 -0.87
CA ASN A 14 -7.31 -17.71 0.21
C ASN A 14 -5.77 -17.67 0.20
N ASN A 15 -5.15 -17.72 -0.97
CA ASN A 15 -3.69 -17.57 -1.11
C ASN A 15 -3.23 -16.18 -0.65
N LEU A 16 -3.96 -15.13 -1.01
CA LEU A 16 -3.68 -13.78 -0.52
C LEU A 16 -3.75 -13.72 1.01
N PHE A 17 -4.78 -14.28 1.64
CA PHE A 17 -4.89 -14.32 3.10
C PHE A 17 -3.76 -15.11 3.76
N LYS A 18 -3.36 -16.27 3.19
CA LYS A 18 -2.21 -17.02 3.69
C LYS A 18 -0.92 -16.18 3.67
N ARG A 19 -0.66 -15.47 2.57
CA ARG A 19 0.51 -14.59 2.44
C ARG A 19 0.48 -13.43 3.44
N LEU A 20 -0.64 -12.75 3.55
CA LEU A 20 -0.78 -11.66 4.51
C LEU A 20 -0.62 -12.12 5.95
N LYS A 21 -1.12 -13.31 6.31
CA LYS A 21 -0.89 -13.93 7.63
C LYS A 21 0.59 -14.20 7.89
N LYS A 22 1.35 -14.73 6.92
CA LYS A 22 2.81 -14.89 7.02
C LYS A 22 3.52 -13.57 7.31
N ASN A 23 2.97 -12.45 6.83
CA ASN A 23 3.48 -11.11 7.05
C ASN A 23 2.91 -10.42 8.33
N GLY A 24 2.24 -11.19 9.20
CA GLY A 24 1.74 -10.71 10.49
C GLY A 24 0.31 -10.16 10.48
N ALA A 25 -0.49 -10.46 9.45
CA ALA A 25 -1.88 -10.02 9.41
C ALA A 25 -2.76 -10.77 10.43
N GLN A 26 -3.68 -10.04 11.07
CA GLN A 26 -4.78 -10.57 11.85
C GLN A 26 -6.10 -10.42 11.09
N LEU A 27 -6.80 -11.55 10.88
CA LEU A 27 -8.07 -11.54 10.17
C LEU A 27 -9.24 -11.36 11.12
N SER A 28 -10.15 -10.46 10.79
CA SER A 28 -11.43 -10.31 11.45
C SER A 28 -12.53 -10.96 10.61
N TYR A 29 -13.43 -11.67 11.26
CA TYR A 29 -14.49 -12.44 10.64
C TYR A 29 -15.85 -11.87 11.01
N ARG A 30 -16.79 -11.91 10.08
CA ARG A 30 -18.23 -11.70 10.36
C ARG A 30 -18.99 -13.00 10.13
N LYS A 31 -20.02 -13.23 10.91
CA LYS A 31 -20.99 -14.30 10.67
C LYS A 31 -21.84 -13.93 9.45
N ILE A 32 -22.03 -14.88 8.54
CA ILE A 32 -23.00 -14.79 7.44
C ILE A 32 -24.28 -15.48 7.87
N ASN A 33 -24.15 -16.67 8.48
CA ASN A 33 -25.21 -17.46 9.09
C ASN A 33 -24.64 -18.25 10.28
N LYS A 34 -25.44 -19.14 10.90
CA LYS A 34 -25.01 -19.94 12.05
C LYS A 34 -23.75 -20.78 11.78
N ALA A 35 -23.57 -21.29 10.56
CA ALA A 35 -22.48 -22.20 10.19
C ALA A 35 -21.29 -21.51 9.48
N GLN A 36 -21.48 -20.32 8.91
CA GLN A 36 -20.48 -19.71 8.02
C GLN A 36 -19.97 -18.38 8.55
N LYS A 37 -18.65 -18.26 8.51
CA LYS A 37 -17.93 -16.99 8.77
C LYS A 37 -17.15 -16.58 7.52
N LYS A 38 -17.06 -15.28 7.26
CA LYS A 38 -16.33 -14.67 6.16
C LYS A 38 -15.36 -13.63 6.69
N VAL A 39 -14.15 -13.58 6.11
CA VAL A 39 -13.19 -12.51 6.40
C VAL A 39 -13.78 -11.20 5.91
N TYR A 40 -13.90 -10.21 6.78
CA TYR A 40 -14.36 -8.88 6.41
C TYR A 40 -13.29 -7.81 6.53
N GLU A 41 -12.29 -8.03 7.39
CA GLU A 41 -11.20 -7.07 7.61
C GLU A 41 -9.87 -7.82 7.75
N VAL A 42 -8.82 -7.27 7.14
CA VAL A 42 -7.45 -7.71 7.32
C VAL A 42 -6.68 -6.60 8.03
N ASN A 43 -6.28 -6.86 9.27
CA ASN A 43 -5.54 -5.92 10.08
C ASN A 43 -4.04 -6.17 9.89
N ILE A 44 -3.40 -5.28 9.16
CA ILE A 44 -1.98 -5.30 8.83
C ILE A 44 -1.57 -3.89 8.38
N THR A 45 -0.35 -3.47 8.67
CA THR A 45 0.18 -2.25 8.06
C THR A 45 0.55 -2.50 6.60
N LEU A 46 0.49 -1.45 5.78
CA LEU A 46 0.90 -1.55 4.38
C LEU A 46 2.37 -1.98 4.27
N PHE A 47 3.22 -1.49 5.21
CA PHE A 47 4.62 -1.91 5.29
C PHE A 47 4.76 -3.42 5.44
N ASN A 48 4.07 -4.04 6.41
CA ASN A 48 4.14 -5.48 6.61
C ASN A 48 3.56 -6.26 5.42
N ALA A 49 2.51 -5.76 4.78
CA ALA A 49 1.92 -6.40 3.61
C ALA A 49 2.92 -6.54 2.44
N PHE A 50 3.84 -5.57 2.28
CA PHE A 50 4.85 -5.54 1.22
C PHE A 50 6.27 -5.90 1.70
N LYS A 51 6.46 -6.25 2.97
CA LYS A 51 7.78 -6.49 3.57
C LYS A 51 8.57 -7.57 2.82
N ASN A 52 7.94 -8.69 2.52
CA ASN A 52 8.56 -9.81 1.82
C ASN A 52 7.56 -10.55 0.91
N THR A 53 8.09 -11.39 0.04
CA THR A 53 7.34 -12.25 -0.87
C THR A 53 7.92 -13.67 -0.85
N ASP A 54 7.29 -14.60 -1.55
CA ASP A 54 7.84 -15.96 -1.68
C ASP A 54 9.19 -15.98 -2.43
N TYR A 55 9.44 -15.00 -3.30
CA TYR A 55 10.69 -14.83 -4.06
C TYR A 55 11.73 -13.95 -3.35
N ASP A 56 11.29 -13.09 -2.45
CA ASP A 56 12.14 -12.23 -1.63
C ASP A 56 11.77 -12.41 -0.15
N LYS A 57 12.15 -13.56 0.40
CA LYS A 57 11.87 -13.92 1.80
C LYS A 57 12.59 -13.01 2.80
N LYS A 58 13.74 -12.46 2.43
CA LYS A 58 14.54 -11.54 3.26
C LYS A 58 14.02 -10.09 3.20
N GLY A 59 13.20 -9.76 2.20
CA GLY A 59 12.65 -8.40 2.04
C GLY A 59 13.67 -7.39 1.52
N LEU A 60 14.62 -7.82 0.69
CA LEU A 60 15.66 -6.96 0.12
C LEU A 60 15.05 -5.79 -0.68
N TYR A 61 13.95 -6.06 -1.39
CA TYR A 61 13.22 -5.07 -2.21
C TYR A 61 11.94 -4.55 -1.54
N SER A 62 11.91 -4.54 -0.20
CA SER A 62 10.72 -4.11 0.55
C SER A 62 10.39 -2.64 0.35
N LEU A 63 11.40 -1.78 0.25
CA LEU A 63 11.24 -0.35 -0.01
C LEU A 63 10.68 -0.11 -1.41
N GLU A 64 11.28 -0.75 -2.41
CA GLU A 64 10.87 -0.61 -3.81
C GLU A 64 9.43 -1.06 -4.02
N ARG A 65 9.04 -2.20 -3.47
CA ARG A 65 7.64 -2.67 -3.50
C ARG A 65 6.68 -1.70 -2.84
N TYR A 66 7.09 -1.15 -1.70
CA TYR A 66 6.29 -0.19 -0.97
C TYR A 66 6.10 1.11 -1.74
N VAL A 67 7.18 1.64 -2.29
CA VAL A 67 7.17 2.86 -3.11
C VAL A 67 6.37 2.63 -4.40
N SER A 68 6.55 1.48 -5.06
CA SER A 68 5.78 1.10 -6.26
C SER A 68 4.28 1.03 -6.01
N ALA A 69 3.85 0.49 -4.86
CA ALA A 69 2.43 0.46 -4.49
C ALA A 69 1.84 1.87 -4.33
N HIS A 70 2.60 2.81 -3.75
CA HIS A 70 2.19 4.21 -3.67
C HIS A 70 2.24 4.91 -5.02
N ALA A 71 3.24 4.61 -5.85
CA ALA A 71 3.34 5.16 -7.20
C ALA A 71 2.12 4.75 -8.05
N ILE A 72 1.67 3.49 -7.97
CA ILE A 72 0.43 3.03 -8.59
C ILE A 72 -0.76 3.87 -8.10
N MET A 73 -0.94 3.98 -6.78
CA MET A 73 -2.03 4.76 -6.19
C MET A 73 -2.00 6.24 -6.63
N PHE A 74 -0.81 6.83 -6.75
CA PHE A 74 -0.65 8.21 -7.20
C PHE A 74 -0.74 8.39 -8.71
N SER A 75 -0.74 7.32 -9.50
CA SER A 75 -0.86 7.37 -10.95
C SER A 75 -2.31 7.29 -11.42
N ILE A 76 -3.21 6.70 -10.65
CA ILE A 76 -4.61 6.55 -11.01
C ILE A 76 -5.39 7.87 -10.89
N GLU A 77 -6.57 7.92 -11.53
CA GLU A 77 -7.50 9.05 -11.41
C GLU A 77 -8.08 9.19 -10.02
N GLY A 78 -8.72 10.32 -9.74
CA GLY A 78 -9.27 10.64 -8.43
C GLY A 78 -8.27 11.28 -7.48
N VAL A 79 -8.71 11.52 -6.25
CA VAL A 79 -7.90 12.10 -5.17
C VAL A 79 -7.30 11.00 -4.31
N PRO A 80 -5.97 10.82 -4.30
CA PRO A 80 -5.34 9.80 -3.49
C PRO A 80 -5.42 10.15 -2.00
N ALA A 81 -5.73 9.15 -1.17
CA ALA A 81 -5.70 9.27 0.28
C ALA A 81 -4.60 8.38 0.86
N VAL A 82 -3.70 8.97 1.64
CA VAL A 82 -2.61 8.25 2.29
C VAL A 82 -2.85 8.19 3.78
N TYR A 83 -2.86 6.99 4.34
CA TYR A 83 -2.94 6.83 5.78
C TYR A 83 -1.65 7.33 6.45
N PHE A 84 -1.77 8.11 7.53
CA PHE A 84 -0.65 8.78 8.18
C PHE A 84 0.53 7.84 8.49
N ASN A 85 0.27 6.66 9.08
CA ASN A 85 1.33 5.69 9.38
C ASN A 85 2.02 5.13 8.13
N SER A 86 1.34 5.13 6.99
CA SER A 86 1.92 4.68 5.72
C SER A 86 2.93 5.66 5.16
N ILE A 87 2.84 6.95 5.47
CA ILE A 87 3.84 7.94 5.02
C ILE A 87 5.24 7.60 5.57
N PHE A 88 5.32 6.99 6.75
CA PHE A 88 6.57 6.69 7.47
C PHE A 88 6.98 5.21 7.40
N GLY A 89 6.32 4.39 6.59
CA GLY A 89 6.62 2.96 6.53
C GLY A 89 6.51 2.25 7.88
N LYS A 90 5.51 2.62 8.70
CA LYS A 90 5.35 2.04 10.03
C LYS A 90 4.97 0.57 9.94
N ALA A 91 5.74 -0.28 10.62
CA ALA A 91 5.45 -1.71 10.77
C ALA A 91 4.28 -1.94 11.74
N ASN A 92 3.76 -3.17 11.77
CA ASN A 92 2.77 -3.61 12.74
C ASN A 92 3.20 -3.26 14.17
N ASP A 93 2.25 -2.87 15.01
CA ASP A 93 2.42 -2.66 16.45
C ASP A 93 1.97 -3.93 17.19
N GLU A 94 2.82 -4.95 17.10
CA GLU A 94 2.52 -6.26 17.69
C GLU A 94 2.43 -6.19 19.21
N TYR A 95 3.27 -5.35 19.84
CA TYR A 95 3.24 -5.14 21.29
C TYR A 95 1.86 -4.60 21.74
N LYS A 96 1.39 -3.55 21.08
CA LYS A 96 0.08 -2.99 21.42
C LYS A 96 -1.06 -3.96 21.17
N TYR A 97 -0.99 -4.73 20.09
CA TYR A 97 -1.98 -5.75 19.78
C TYR A 97 -2.04 -6.84 20.87
N VAL A 98 -0.88 -7.33 21.33
CA VAL A 98 -0.81 -8.35 22.39
C VAL A 98 -1.45 -7.86 23.70
N ILE A 99 -1.16 -6.61 24.10
CA ILE A 99 -1.72 -6.04 25.35
C ILE A 99 -3.23 -5.78 25.24
N SER A 100 -3.68 -5.18 24.13
CA SER A 100 -5.08 -4.76 23.98
C SER A 100 -6.01 -5.87 23.50
N ASN A 101 -5.46 -6.95 22.95
CA ASN A 101 -6.18 -7.99 22.22
C ASN A 101 -7.12 -7.44 21.12
N ASN A 102 -6.89 -6.19 20.69
CA ASN A 102 -7.66 -5.54 19.64
C ASN A 102 -6.87 -5.60 18.32
N LYS A 103 -7.37 -6.36 17.35
CA LYS A 103 -6.71 -6.56 16.05
C LYS A 103 -6.41 -5.26 15.30
N ARG A 104 -7.23 -4.22 15.49
CA ARG A 104 -7.04 -2.92 14.85
C ARG A 104 -5.85 -2.15 15.41
N ASP A 105 -5.42 -2.43 16.64
CA ASP A 105 -4.26 -1.77 17.24
C ASP A 105 -2.97 -2.16 16.55
N LEU A 106 -2.97 -3.31 15.85
CA LEU A 106 -1.84 -3.77 15.05
C LEU A 106 -1.38 -2.72 14.01
N ASN A 107 -2.31 -1.99 13.41
CA ASN A 107 -2.02 -1.04 12.34
C ASN A 107 -2.38 0.42 12.66
N ARG A 108 -2.71 0.73 13.93
CA ARG A 108 -3.08 2.06 14.39
C ARG A 108 -2.09 2.62 15.40
N TYR A 109 -0.79 2.54 15.06
CA TYR A 109 0.26 3.10 15.90
C TYR A 109 0.04 4.60 16.15
N LYS A 110 0.19 5.01 17.41
CA LYS A 110 0.14 6.42 17.83
C LYS A 110 1.57 6.93 17.98
N TRP A 111 1.95 7.90 17.16
CA TRP A 111 3.27 8.50 17.22
C TRP A 111 3.38 9.47 18.40
N ASN A 112 4.49 9.37 19.12
CA ASN A 112 4.96 10.47 19.96
C ASN A 112 5.65 11.49 19.03
N LYS A 113 5.26 12.77 19.14
CA LYS A 113 5.77 13.84 18.26
C LYS A 113 7.29 13.98 18.34
N VAL A 114 7.85 14.05 19.55
CA VAL A 114 9.30 14.21 19.75
C VAL A 114 10.09 13.08 19.11
N LYS A 115 9.59 11.83 19.27
CA LYS A 115 10.20 10.65 18.66
C LYS A 115 10.11 10.68 17.14
N LEU A 116 8.98 11.09 16.58
CA LEU A 116 8.82 11.22 15.13
C LEU A 116 9.73 12.29 14.55
N ASP A 117 9.78 13.47 15.19
CA ASP A 117 10.65 14.59 14.77
C ASP A 117 12.13 14.19 14.76
N ARG A 118 12.56 13.41 15.76
CA ARG A 118 13.92 12.84 15.79
C ARG A 118 14.20 11.93 14.61
N PHE A 119 13.27 11.03 14.29
CA PHE A 119 13.42 10.15 13.12
C PHE A 119 13.48 10.93 11.81
N LEU A 120 12.68 11.99 11.67
CA LEU A 120 12.65 12.79 10.44
C LEU A 120 13.89 13.66 10.27
N LYS A 121 14.61 13.99 11.35
CA LYS A 121 15.91 14.68 11.30
C LYS A 121 17.06 13.75 10.91
N ASP A 122 16.96 12.47 11.25
CA ASP A 122 17.99 11.48 10.92
C ASP A 122 17.79 10.94 9.49
N LYS A 123 18.67 11.36 8.58
CA LYS A 123 18.64 10.93 7.16
C LYS A 123 18.78 9.42 6.96
N LYS A 124 19.38 8.71 7.92
CA LYS A 124 19.55 7.25 7.88
C LYS A 124 18.37 6.50 8.49
N SER A 125 17.47 7.20 9.16
CA SER A 125 16.30 6.55 9.75
C SER A 125 15.38 5.99 8.68
N LYS A 126 14.84 4.82 8.94
CA LYS A 126 13.88 4.17 8.05
C LYS A 126 12.67 5.06 7.79
N GLN A 127 12.15 5.73 8.81
CA GLN A 127 11.00 6.62 8.71
C GLN A 127 11.26 7.78 7.76
N LYS A 128 12.46 8.38 7.82
CA LYS A 128 12.86 9.47 6.93
C LYS A 128 12.96 8.99 5.49
N ILE A 129 13.58 7.83 5.26
CA ILE A 129 13.71 7.25 3.91
C ILE A 129 12.32 7.04 3.28
N TYR A 130 11.39 6.39 3.98
CA TYR A 130 10.03 6.18 3.48
C TYR A 130 9.30 7.50 3.26
N TYR A 131 9.38 8.41 4.22
CA TYR A 131 8.81 9.75 4.13
C TYR A 131 9.28 10.49 2.88
N ASP A 132 10.58 10.50 2.61
CA ASP A 132 11.14 11.20 1.45
C ASP A 132 10.65 10.61 0.13
N HIS A 133 10.63 9.28 -0.01
CA HIS A 133 10.12 8.64 -1.21
C HIS A 133 8.64 8.97 -1.44
N ILE A 134 7.79 8.86 -0.42
CA ILE A 134 6.35 9.10 -0.56
C ILE A 134 6.05 10.58 -0.82
N THR A 135 6.70 11.48 -0.10
CA THR A 135 6.51 12.93 -0.30
C THR A 135 7.04 13.40 -1.65
N ASN A 136 8.12 12.78 -2.17
CA ASN A 136 8.60 13.07 -3.51
C ASN A 136 7.59 12.67 -4.59
N LEU A 137 6.99 11.48 -4.49
CA LEU A 137 5.91 11.07 -5.39
C LEU A 137 4.73 12.04 -5.36
N LEU A 138 4.33 12.51 -4.18
CA LEU A 138 3.26 13.51 -4.03
C LEU A 138 3.65 14.85 -4.67
N LYS A 139 4.90 15.30 -4.50
CA LYS A 139 5.42 16.52 -5.14
C LYS A 139 5.38 16.42 -6.66
N ILE A 140 5.79 15.26 -7.22
CA ILE A 140 5.73 14.99 -8.66
C ILE A 140 4.27 15.06 -9.12
N ARG A 141 3.36 14.32 -8.48
CA ARG A 141 1.93 14.34 -8.83
C ARG A 141 1.37 15.76 -8.82
N LYS A 142 1.66 16.55 -7.77
CA LYS A 142 1.14 17.93 -7.64
C LYS A 142 1.62 18.85 -8.76
N LYS A 143 2.83 18.65 -9.27
CA LYS A 143 3.42 19.49 -10.33
C LYS A 143 2.89 19.16 -11.73
N GLN A 144 2.34 17.96 -11.94
CA GLN A 144 1.95 17.49 -13.28
C GLN A 144 0.46 17.64 -13.51
N LYS A 145 0.07 18.44 -14.49
CA LYS A 145 -1.34 18.67 -14.86
C LYS A 145 -2.07 17.38 -15.28
N ALA A 146 -1.36 16.43 -15.88
CA ALA A 146 -1.92 15.13 -16.27
C ALA A 146 -2.41 14.30 -15.07
N PHE A 147 -1.95 14.58 -13.86
CA PHE A 147 -2.44 13.93 -12.63
C PHE A 147 -3.61 14.65 -11.97
N HIS A 148 -4.23 15.62 -12.63
CA HIS A 148 -5.49 16.19 -12.15
C HIS A 148 -6.49 15.07 -11.84
N PRO A 149 -7.27 15.14 -10.73
CA PRO A 149 -8.21 14.07 -10.35
C PRO A 149 -9.16 13.65 -11.45
N ASN A 150 -9.68 14.61 -12.21
CA ASN A 150 -10.60 14.40 -13.33
C ASN A 150 -9.89 14.29 -14.70
N GLY A 151 -8.55 14.24 -14.72
CA GLY A 151 -7.78 14.03 -15.95
C GLY A 151 -8.03 12.61 -16.50
N TYR A 152 -8.02 12.50 -17.84
CA TYR A 152 -8.27 11.21 -18.49
C TYR A 152 -7.23 10.15 -18.09
N MET A 153 -7.72 8.93 -17.84
CA MET A 153 -6.89 7.75 -17.57
C MET A 153 -7.27 6.60 -18.48
N ARG A 154 -6.26 5.89 -18.98
CA ARG A 154 -6.43 4.62 -19.68
C ARG A 154 -5.35 3.63 -19.24
N CYS A 155 -5.76 2.39 -18.94
CA CYS A 155 -4.81 1.29 -18.78
C CYS A 155 -4.20 0.93 -20.12
N LEU A 156 -2.88 0.70 -20.12
CA LEU A 156 -2.14 0.22 -21.28
C LEU A 156 -1.66 -1.20 -21.00
N PHE A 157 -1.66 -2.05 -22.00
CA PHE A 157 -1.23 -3.43 -21.86
C PHE A 157 0.18 -3.63 -22.41
N PHE A 158 1.12 -4.01 -21.56
CA PHE A 158 2.51 -4.35 -21.87
C PHE A 158 2.87 -5.73 -21.31
N GLY A 159 1.93 -6.68 -21.42
CA GLY A 159 2.06 -8.01 -20.84
C GLY A 159 1.77 -8.06 -19.34
N LYS A 160 1.87 -9.26 -18.75
CA LYS A 160 1.43 -9.52 -17.36
C LYS A 160 2.39 -9.00 -16.28
N LYS A 161 3.58 -8.54 -16.64
CA LYS A 161 4.63 -8.11 -15.70
C LYS A 161 4.69 -6.59 -15.51
N ILE A 162 4.02 -5.83 -16.37
CA ILE A 162 4.02 -4.37 -16.35
C ILE A 162 2.60 -3.88 -16.15
N LEU A 163 2.40 -3.06 -15.14
CA LEU A 163 1.19 -2.26 -14.98
C LEU A 163 1.47 -0.87 -15.53
N ALA A 164 0.67 -0.43 -16.50
CA ALA A 164 0.89 0.86 -17.13
C ALA A 164 -0.41 1.65 -17.27
N PHE A 165 -0.30 2.98 -17.08
CA PHE A 165 -1.39 3.93 -17.24
C PHE A 165 -0.94 5.09 -18.10
N LYS A 166 -1.81 5.49 -19.04
CA LYS A 166 -1.74 6.79 -19.72
C LYS A 166 -2.60 7.78 -18.95
N ARG A 167 -2.04 8.93 -18.60
CA ARG A 167 -2.74 10.08 -18.01
C ARG A 167 -2.66 11.25 -18.96
N VAL A 168 -3.76 11.97 -19.11
CA VAL A 168 -3.82 13.18 -19.96
C VAL A 168 -4.45 14.32 -19.16
N SER A 169 -3.84 15.49 -19.23
CA SER A 169 -4.38 16.70 -18.59
C SER A 169 -5.71 17.14 -19.17
N LEU A 170 -6.51 17.92 -18.43
CA LEU A 170 -7.80 18.41 -18.87
C LEU A 170 -7.69 19.26 -20.16
N ASP A 171 -6.62 20.06 -20.27
CA ASP A 171 -6.33 20.88 -21.46
C ASP A 171 -5.69 20.08 -22.61
N LYS A 172 -5.51 18.76 -22.45
CA LYS A 172 -4.90 17.83 -23.39
C LYS A 172 -3.45 18.15 -23.79
N LYS A 173 -2.81 19.13 -23.13
CA LYS A 173 -1.44 19.58 -23.47
C LYS A 173 -0.35 18.74 -22.83
N GLN A 174 -0.67 17.92 -21.83
CA GLN A 174 0.29 17.04 -21.17
C GLN A 174 -0.22 15.60 -21.18
N THR A 175 0.65 14.70 -21.64
CA THR A 175 0.45 13.24 -21.53
C THR A 175 1.60 12.64 -20.73
N ILE A 176 1.27 11.81 -19.75
CA ILE A 176 2.24 11.05 -18.94
C ILE A 176 1.90 9.57 -19.05
N ILE A 177 2.91 8.75 -19.26
CA ILE A 177 2.77 7.28 -19.19
C ILE A 177 3.53 6.81 -17.94
N CYS A 178 2.81 6.12 -17.06
CA CYS A 178 3.35 5.54 -15.83
C CYS A 178 3.54 4.05 -16.04
N PHE A 179 4.76 3.56 -15.84
CA PHE A 179 5.07 2.13 -15.86
C PHE A 179 5.46 1.65 -14.47
N THR A 180 4.93 0.52 -14.07
CA THR A 180 5.32 -0.15 -12.82
C THR A 180 5.60 -1.62 -13.11
N ASN A 181 6.80 -2.06 -12.79
CA ASN A 181 7.14 -3.48 -12.80
C ASN A 181 6.42 -4.16 -11.62
N ILE A 182 5.51 -5.08 -11.91
CA ILE A 182 4.77 -5.88 -10.93
C ILE A 182 5.18 -7.35 -10.96
N SER A 183 6.28 -7.66 -11.64
CA SER A 183 6.82 -9.03 -11.64
C SER A 183 7.42 -9.39 -10.28
N SER A 184 7.55 -10.68 -10.06
CA SER A 184 8.17 -11.24 -8.85
C SER A 184 9.71 -11.32 -8.92
N ARG A 185 10.29 -10.90 -10.05
CA ARG A 185 11.73 -10.95 -10.33
C ARG A 185 12.22 -9.57 -10.74
#